data_a78841165636d568b92d413663ef20e2
#
_entry.id   a78841165636d568b92d413663ef20e2
#
_cell.length_a   1.000
_cell.length_b   1.000
_cell.length_c   1.000
_cell.angle_alpha   90.00
_cell.angle_beta   90.00
_cell.angle_gamma   90.00
#
_symmetry.space_group_name_H-M   'P 1'
#
loop_
_entity.id
_entity.type
_entity.pdbx_description
1 polymer ?
#
loop_
_entity_poly.entity_id
_entity_poly.type
_entity_poly.pdbx_seq_one_letter_code
_entity_poly.pdbx_strand_id
1 'polypeptide(L)'
;MRALPHRFASVALWCGLSLACTGNLGDAGAGASGGNAASGAGNDSSGGVTNAGGASAKGGANTGAVANSGGKAGAPAAPFVALDSVARRLSRAEFDNVLRDVLKDTTAPASKTLVEDEYAPYDNDYTLQEASQTLIDGLSTLAEGVAKRALADPAQRAALVPCTPQGAGDAACFRQTIEQTGARLMRRPLSSQEVNAYLALSSFATENNPSVPHDFYTGVELFLRAVLQDPEFLYRIEVGSPSGTAGVFKLNSFEIASRLSFLIAGSTPDDALLDQARAGALESATARVDSARRLLADDRARAQLHRYHSLWLGYRAIPHPAALIREFDSETTALIDRVVFEEHRDYRDLFTLKETYLDVALADHYGLPHPSGAQGWVSYGNSGRAGILSHGSVLAAFSKFSDTSPTQRGIFVQTRLLCQDIPPPPANVNVDQPPAGGASMCKTDRYAQHRTSSSCAACHGRIDPIGLGLEKYDIAGRYREHDDGLPQCLLDGVGELPGYGTFQGPGELAQKLTENDLIDACAVRQYLTFAAGRRLRTDEQALVDAELASFRGNKRDLAEMIVTFAASDAFALRKEPTP
;
A
#
# COMPACT_ATOMS: atom_id res chain seq x y z
N MET A 1 19.36 -41.61 17.20
CA MET A 1 19.16 -40.18 17.41
C MET A 1 20.06 -39.43 16.43
N ARG A 2 19.52 -39.04 15.27
CA ARG A 2 20.22 -38.22 14.26
C ARG A 2 19.66 -36.81 14.38
N ALA A 3 20.53 -35.83 14.46
CA ALA A 3 20.18 -34.42 14.59
C ALA A 3 19.30 -33.97 13.41
N LEU A 4 18.17 -33.36 13.73
CA LEU A 4 17.30 -32.66 12.77
C LEU A 4 18.05 -31.48 12.15
N PRO A 5 17.88 -31.19 10.87
CA PRO A 5 18.54 -30.06 10.22
C PRO A 5 18.09 -28.73 10.86
N HIS A 6 19.01 -27.78 10.94
CA HIS A 6 18.92 -26.52 11.68
C HIS A 6 17.63 -25.68 11.47
N ARG A 7 16.90 -25.86 10.38
CA ARG A 7 15.67 -25.09 10.10
C ARG A 7 14.45 -25.53 10.92
N PHE A 8 14.31 -26.81 11.24
CA PHE A 8 13.26 -27.25 12.18
C PHE A 8 13.58 -26.94 13.66
N ALA A 9 14.86 -26.85 13.97
CA ALA A 9 15.30 -26.42 15.31
C ALA A 9 15.03 -24.93 15.58
N SER A 10 15.00 -24.07 14.53
CA SER A 10 14.70 -22.64 14.69
C SER A 10 13.26 -22.37 15.10
N VAL A 11 12.29 -23.13 14.61
CA VAL A 11 10.88 -22.99 15.03
C VAL A 11 10.70 -23.47 16.47
N ALA A 12 11.41 -24.53 16.87
CA ALA A 12 11.40 -25.00 18.26
C ALA A 12 12.19 -24.07 19.20
N LEU A 13 13.21 -23.37 18.69
CA LEU A 13 14.03 -22.43 19.47
C LEU A 13 13.28 -21.12 19.76
N TRP A 14 12.40 -20.68 18.85
CA TRP A 14 11.55 -19.51 19.07
C TRP A 14 10.50 -19.74 20.15
N CYS A 15 9.91 -20.92 20.22
CA CYS A 15 9.04 -21.31 21.35
C CYS A 15 9.79 -21.39 22.69
N GLY A 16 11.10 -21.71 22.66
CA GLY A 16 11.93 -21.80 23.88
C GLY A 16 12.38 -20.45 24.45
N LEU A 17 12.52 -19.42 23.60
CA LEU A 17 12.92 -18.07 24.04
C LEU A 17 11.76 -17.25 24.62
N SER A 18 10.52 -17.57 24.30
CA SER A 18 9.33 -16.91 24.88
C SER A 18 9.05 -17.34 26.33
N LEU A 19 9.64 -18.42 26.81
CA LEU A 19 9.50 -18.90 28.20
C LEU A 19 10.49 -18.23 29.19
N ALA A 20 11.41 -17.39 28.70
CA ALA A 20 12.41 -16.72 29.54
C ALA A 20 12.03 -15.29 29.98
N CYS A 21 10.86 -14.78 29.60
CA CYS A 21 10.37 -13.43 29.96
C CYS A 21 9.18 -13.39 30.92
N THR A 22 8.95 -14.43 31.73
CA THR A 22 8.04 -14.32 32.88
C THR A 22 8.83 -13.99 34.16
N GLY A 23 9.24 -12.75 34.26
CA GLY A 23 9.72 -12.16 35.50
C GLY A 23 8.55 -11.69 36.36
N ASN A 24 8.39 -12.32 37.50
CA ASN A 24 7.60 -12.00 38.67
C ASN A 24 6.99 -10.58 38.75
N LEU A 25 5.68 -10.51 38.72
CA LEU A 25 4.91 -9.42 39.31
C LEU A 25 4.59 -9.77 40.75
N GLY A 26 5.39 -9.22 41.66
CA GLY A 26 5.09 -9.21 43.08
C GLY A 26 4.27 -7.98 43.45
N ASP A 27 3.14 -8.22 44.12
CA ASP A 27 2.30 -7.25 44.83
C ASP A 27 3.11 -6.32 45.73
N ALA A 28 2.82 -5.01 45.70
CA ALA A 28 2.97 -4.14 46.86
C ALA A 28 2.10 -2.89 46.74
N GLY A 29 1.33 -2.72 47.75
CA GLY A 29 0.24 -1.81 47.99
C GLY A 29 0.56 -0.34 48.19
N ALA A 30 -0.55 0.33 48.43
CA ALA A 30 -0.80 1.73 48.65
C ALA A 30 0.14 2.49 49.62
N GLY A 31 0.31 3.80 49.33
CA GLY A 31 0.83 4.75 50.33
C GLY A 31 1.00 6.15 49.77
N ALA A 32 0.26 7.04 50.33
CA ALA A 32 0.05 8.42 49.97
C ALA A 32 1.17 9.40 50.42
N SER A 33 1.04 10.59 49.86
CA SER A 33 1.40 11.93 50.41
C SER A 33 2.80 12.52 50.15
N GLY A 34 2.82 13.62 49.44
CA GLY A 34 3.13 14.93 50.07
C GLY A 34 4.53 15.47 49.85
N GLY A 35 4.65 16.65 49.35
CA GLY A 35 5.68 17.59 49.80
C GLY A 35 6.52 18.29 48.75
N ASN A 36 6.10 19.43 48.39
CA ASN A 36 6.71 20.75 48.15
C ASN A 36 8.24 20.98 48.12
N ALA A 37 8.52 22.01 47.30
CA ALA A 37 9.56 23.07 47.43
C ALA A 37 10.85 22.82 46.63
N ALA A 38 11.16 23.62 45.67
CA ALA A 38 11.46 25.04 45.53
C ALA A 38 12.98 25.31 45.34
N SER A 39 13.21 26.26 44.44
CA SER A 39 14.40 27.13 44.30
C SER A 39 15.68 26.50 43.76
N GLY A 40 16.45 27.17 42.92
CA GLY A 40 16.54 28.53 42.45
C GLY A 40 17.70 28.65 41.49
N ALA A 41 17.61 29.64 40.67
CA ALA A 41 18.62 30.63 40.29
C ALA A 41 20.01 30.10 39.87
N GLY A 42 20.60 30.57 38.86
CA GLY A 42 20.63 31.84 38.16
C GLY A 42 21.85 31.89 37.24
N ASN A 43 21.79 32.88 36.39
CA ASN A 43 22.81 33.72 35.79
C ASN A 43 23.63 33.20 34.61
N ASP A 44 23.36 33.83 33.47
CA ASP A 44 24.00 35.05 32.86
C ASP A 44 25.40 34.85 32.27
N SER A 45 25.50 35.15 31.02
CA SER A 45 26.24 36.22 30.34
C SER A 45 26.39 35.89 28.85
N SER A 46 25.78 36.65 27.96
CA SER A 46 26.12 37.96 27.37
C SER A 46 27.43 37.98 26.56
N GLY A 47 27.30 38.40 25.32
CA GLY A 47 28.32 38.93 24.43
C GLY A 47 28.09 38.46 23.01
N GLY A 48 27.71 39.17 22.03
CA GLY A 48 27.74 40.59 21.76
C GLY A 48 28.59 40.86 20.54
N VAL A 49 27.92 41.29 19.43
CA VAL A 49 28.40 42.30 18.45
C VAL A 49 29.53 41.85 17.51
N THR A 50 29.54 42.05 16.21
CA THR A 50 29.20 43.22 15.35
C THR A 50 29.26 42.88 13.85
N ASN A 51 28.51 43.68 13.14
CA ASN A 51 28.46 44.00 11.73
C ASN A 51 29.80 44.32 11.03
N ALA A 52 29.81 44.22 9.74
CA ALA A 52 30.17 45.10 8.63
C ALA A 52 30.75 44.25 7.50
N GLY A 53 30.51 44.39 6.24
CA GLY A 53 30.21 45.52 5.41
C GLY A 53 30.71 45.17 4.03
N GLY A 54 29.95 45.50 3.02
CA GLY A 54 30.02 45.29 1.62
C GLY A 54 31.29 45.69 0.88
N ALA A 55 31.34 45.22 -0.37
CA ALA A 55 31.83 46.00 -1.52
C ALA A 55 31.54 45.28 -2.84
N SER A 56 30.88 46.01 -3.69
CA SER A 56 30.71 45.73 -5.13
C SER A 56 32.01 45.93 -5.89
N ALA A 57 32.27 45.13 -6.92
CA ALA A 57 33.11 45.54 -8.03
C ALA A 57 32.56 45.00 -9.35
N LYS A 58 32.29 45.91 -10.25
CA LYS A 58 31.95 45.74 -11.68
C LYS A 58 33.22 45.47 -12.50
N GLY A 59 33.05 44.73 -13.60
CA GLY A 59 33.74 45.11 -14.83
C GLY A 59 34.39 43.96 -15.60
N GLY A 60 34.03 43.86 -16.88
CA GLY A 60 34.93 43.39 -17.90
C GLY A 60 34.36 42.31 -18.85
N ALA A 61 33.72 42.75 -19.93
CA ALA A 61 33.45 41.96 -21.12
C ALA A 61 34.75 41.59 -21.84
N ASN A 62 34.86 40.36 -22.32
CA ASN A 62 35.67 40.09 -23.50
C ASN A 62 35.07 38.98 -24.36
N THR A 63 34.85 39.32 -25.61
CA THR A 63 34.33 38.50 -26.69
C THR A 63 35.42 37.58 -27.24
N GLY A 64 35.09 36.31 -27.39
CA GLY A 64 35.94 35.38 -28.14
C GLY A 64 35.09 34.21 -28.61
N ALA A 65 34.56 34.30 -29.82
CA ALA A 65 33.87 33.21 -30.49
C ALA A 65 34.89 32.15 -30.93
N VAL A 66 34.68 30.91 -30.44
CA VAL A 66 35.22 29.71 -31.09
C VAL A 66 34.06 28.74 -31.27
N ALA A 67 33.70 28.53 -32.55
CA ALA A 67 32.78 27.50 -32.95
C ALA A 67 33.39 26.13 -32.61
N ASN A 68 32.67 25.30 -31.84
CA ASN A 68 32.97 23.90 -31.75
C ASN A 68 31.70 23.07 -31.96
N SER A 69 31.83 22.13 -32.85
CA SER A 69 30.84 21.22 -33.38
C SER A 69 30.05 20.49 -32.30
N GLY A 70 28.72 20.47 -32.47
CA GLY A 70 27.77 19.85 -31.57
C GLY A 70 27.94 18.34 -31.39
N GLY A 71 28.44 17.98 -30.23
CA GLY A 71 28.12 16.70 -29.60
C GLY A 71 26.90 16.93 -28.72
N LYS A 72 25.80 16.19 -28.93
CA LYS A 72 24.70 16.12 -27.96
C LYS A 72 25.28 15.65 -26.63
N ALA A 73 25.44 16.57 -25.70
CA ALA A 73 25.68 16.20 -24.32
C ALA A 73 24.48 15.36 -23.86
N GLY A 74 24.72 14.09 -23.58
CA GLY A 74 23.74 13.25 -22.92
C GLY A 74 23.33 13.95 -21.61
N ALA A 75 22.04 13.93 -21.31
CA ALA A 75 21.55 14.39 -20.03
C ALA A 75 22.37 13.71 -18.93
N PRO A 76 22.74 14.44 -17.84
CA PRO A 76 23.45 13.82 -16.73
C PRO A 76 22.64 12.62 -16.26
N ALA A 77 23.28 11.45 -16.12
CA ALA A 77 22.66 10.27 -15.58
C ALA A 77 22.03 10.65 -14.24
N ALA A 78 20.73 10.33 -14.06
CA ALA A 78 20.05 10.58 -12.81
C ALA A 78 20.86 9.98 -11.66
N PRO A 79 20.95 10.64 -10.49
CA PRO A 79 21.69 10.12 -9.38
C PRO A 79 21.14 8.75 -9.02
N PHE A 80 22.03 7.76 -8.91
CA PHE A 80 21.71 6.38 -8.59
C PHE A 80 21.08 6.29 -7.19
N VAL A 81 19.85 5.79 -7.11
CA VAL A 81 19.12 5.57 -5.84
C VAL A 81 18.66 4.12 -5.79
N ALA A 82 19.25 3.33 -4.88
CA ALA A 82 18.71 2.03 -4.52
C ALA A 82 17.78 2.17 -3.31
N LEU A 83 16.63 1.50 -3.33
CA LEU A 83 15.72 1.45 -2.19
C LEU A 83 16.25 0.50 -1.11
N ASP A 84 16.04 0.85 0.16
CA ASP A 84 16.27 -0.08 1.25
C ASP A 84 15.32 -1.25 1.13
N SER A 85 15.85 -2.44 1.38
CA SER A 85 15.05 -3.65 1.43
C SER A 85 15.39 -4.47 2.67
N VAL A 86 14.35 -4.89 3.34
CA VAL A 86 14.36 -5.82 4.46
C VAL A 86 13.41 -6.99 4.17
N ALA A 87 13.30 -7.93 5.10
CA ALA A 87 12.27 -8.96 5.01
C ALA A 87 10.87 -8.31 5.12
N ARG A 88 10.06 -8.39 4.05
CA ARG A 88 8.70 -7.86 3.99
C ARG A 88 7.72 -9.00 4.17
N ARG A 89 6.93 -8.97 5.23
CA ARG A 89 5.85 -9.93 5.42
C ARG A 89 4.78 -9.74 4.34
N LEU A 90 4.19 -10.84 3.86
CA LEU A 90 3.00 -10.76 3.03
C LEU A 90 1.87 -10.12 3.83
N SER A 91 1.17 -9.15 3.24
CA SER A 91 -0.09 -8.68 3.80
C SER A 91 -1.16 -9.79 3.68
N ARG A 92 -2.25 -9.68 4.45
CA ARG A 92 -3.36 -10.65 4.35
C ARG A 92 -3.88 -10.80 2.92
N ALA A 93 -4.00 -9.68 2.21
CA ALA A 93 -4.44 -9.68 0.82
C ALA A 93 -3.44 -10.38 -0.11
N GLU A 94 -2.14 -10.12 0.03
CA GLU A 94 -1.10 -10.79 -0.73
C GLU A 94 -1.07 -12.30 -0.42
N PHE A 95 -1.23 -12.68 0.85
CA PHE A 95 -1.30 -14.08 1.26
C PHE A 95 -2.49 -14.79 0.61
N ASP A 96 -3.70 -14.21 0.71
CA ASP A 96 -4.91 -14.76 0.08
C ASP A 96 -4.77 -14.89 -1.44
N ASN A 97 -4.12 -13.91 -2.10
CA ASN A 97 -3.84 -13.97 -3.53
C ASN A 97 -2.91 -15.14 -3.89
N VAL A 98 -1.86 -15.38 -3.09
CA VAL A 98 -0.96 -16.54 -3.30
C VAL A 98 -1.73 -17.85 -3.13
N LEU A 99 -2.58 -17.97 -2.10
CA LEU A 99 -3.39 -19.17 -1.89
C LEU A 99 -4.37 -19.41 -3.04
N ARG A 100 -5.02 -18.36 -3.53
CA ARG A 100 -5.91 -18.44 -4.70
C ARG A 100 -5.16 -18.90 -5.95
N ASP A 101 -3.99 -18.32 -6.21
CA ASP A 101 -3.28 -18.54 -7.46
C ASP A 101 -2.58 -19.91 -7.49
N VAL A 102 -1.98 -20.35 -6.37
CA VAL A 102 -1.23 -21.61 -6.27
C VAL A 102 -2.12 -22.77 -5.86
N LEU A 103 -2.94 -22.60 -4.82
CA LEU A 103 -3.73 -23.68 -4.22
C LEU A 103 -5.21 -23.64 -4.61
N LYS A 104 -5.62 -22.65 -5.42
CA LYS A 104 -7.03 -22.44 -5.85
C LYS A 104 -7.99 -22.21 -4.68
N ASP A 105 -7.50 -21.77 -3.53
CA ASP A 105 -8.32 -21.42 -2.39
C ASP A 105 -8.85 -19.99 -2.50
N THR A 106 -10.10 -19.84 -2.91
CA THR A 106 -10.79 -18.56 -3.08
C THR A 106 -11.53 -18.09 -1.83
N THR A 107 -11.37 -18.79 -0.70
CA THR A 107 -12.12 -18.48 0.53
C THR A 107 -11.56 -17.29 1.32
N ALA A 108 -10.45 -16.73 0.88
CA ALA A 108 -9.73 -15.63 1.54
C ALA A 108 -9.47 -15.92 3.04
N PRO A 109 -8.75 -17.00 3.36
CA PRO A 109 -8.59 -17.44 4.75
C PRO A 109 -7.66 -16.54 5.57
N ALA A 110 -6.66 -15.89 4.96
CA ALA A 110 -5.77 -14.98 5.68
C ALA A 110 -6.52 -13.74 6.18
N SER A 111 -7.38 -13.15 5.33
CA SER A 111 -8.23 -12.03 5.72
C SER A 111 -9.23 -12.34 6.83
N LYS A 112 -9.58 -13.63 7.01
CA LYS A 112 -10.53 -14.09 8.03
C LYS A 112 -9.89 -14.57 9.33
N THR A 113 -8.65 -15.06 9.28
CA THR A 113 -8.00 -15.75 10.38
C THR A 113 -6.86 -14.96 11.01
N LEU A 114 -6.09 -14.23 10.19
CA LEU A 114 -4.94 -13.47 10.68
C LEU A 114 -5.37 -12.11 11.24
N VAL A 115 -4.56 -11.59 12.16
CA VAL A 115 -4.70 -10.22 12.66
C VAL A 115 -4.66 -9.25 11.50
N GLU A 116 -5.46 -8.19 11.57
CA GLU A 116 -5.50 -7.15 10.55
C GLU A 116 -4.14 -6.48 10.39
N ASP A 117 -3.73 -6.29 9.13
CA ASP A 117 -2.52 -5.54 8.84
C ASP A 117 -2.72 -4.08 9.23
N GLU A 118 -1.79 -3.52 9.99
CA GLU A 118 -1.74 -2.08 10.19
C GLU A 118 -1.42 -1.39 8.87
N TYR A 119 -2.03 -0.23 8.64
CA TYR A 119 -1.81 0.53 7.41
C TYR A 119 -1.82 2.04 7.64
N ALA A 120 -0.80 2.72 7.08
CA ALA A 120 -0.69 4.17 7.12
C ALA A 120 0.10 4.75 5.91
N PRO A 121 -0.41 4.79 4.70
CA PRO A 121 -1.71 4.35 4.17
C PRO A 121 -1.78 2.89 3.69
N TYR A 122 -0.65 2.19 3.54
CA TYR A 122 -0.56 0.91 2.86
C TYR A 122 -0.37 -0.24 3.84
N ASP A 123 -1.09 -1.34 3.61
CA ASP A 123 -1.05 -2.55 4.44
C ASP A 123 0.17 -3.46 4.16
N ASN A 124 0.99 -3.09 3.19
CA ASN A 124 2.28 -3.72 2.90
C ASN A 124 3.47 -2.93 3.49
N ASP A 125 3.20 -1.93 4.35
CA ASP A 125 4.25 -1.18 5.03
C ASP A 125 4.93 -2.07 6.08
N TYR A 126 6.14 -2.55 5.74
CA TYR A 126 6.88 -3.48 6.59
C TYR A 126 7.37 -2.84 7.90
N THR A 127 7.40 -1.52 7.99
CA THR A 127 7.79 -0.81 9.22
C THR A 127 6.72 -0.90 10.32
N LEU A 128 5.50 -1.30 9.95
CA LEU A 128 4.37 -1.52 10.85
C LEU A 128 4.09 -3.02 11.11
N GLN A 129 4.82 -3.92 10.43
CA GLN A 129 4.58 -5.36 10.49
C GLN A 129 5.41 -6.01 11.59
N GLU A 130 4.78 -6.29 12.73
CA GLU A 130 5.44 -6.98 13.85
C GLU A 130 5.10 -8.48 13.86
N ALA A 131 6.08 -9.28 14.29
CA ALA A 131 5.84 -10.68 14.61
C ALA A 131 5.18 -10.77 16.00
N SER A 132 4.11 -11.55 16.12
CA SER A 132 3.39 -11.75 17.38
C SER A 132 3.00 -13.21 17.57
N GLN A 133 2.76 -13.61 18.83
CA GLN A 133 2.26 -14.95 19.12
C GLN A 133 0.90 -15.20 18.43
N THR A 134 0.03 -14.18 18.39
CA THR A 134 -1.27 -14.27 17.72
C THR A 134 -1.11 -14.52 16.22
N LEU A 135 -0.11 -13.92 15.57
CA LEU A 135 0.19 -14.20 14.16
C LEU A 135 0.63 -15.67 13.97
N ILE A 136 1.52 -16.17 14.83
CA ILE A 136 2.03 -17.55 14.76
C ILE A 136 0.89 -18.56 14.94
N ASP A 137 0.04 -18.36 15.93
CA ASP A 137 -1.12 -19.24 16.21
C ASP A 137 -2.14 -19.18 15.07
N GLY A 138 -2.39 -17.99 14.54
CA GLY A 138 -3.24 -17.76 13.38
C GLY A 138 -2.71 -18.46 12.13
N LEU A 139 -1.41 -18.39 11.85
CA LEU A 139 -0.77 -19.07 10.73
C LEU A 139 -0.88 -20.59 10.84
N SER A 140 -0.71 -21.15 12.03
CA SER A 140 -0.87 -22.59 12.24
C SER A 140 -2.30 -23.04 11.92
N THR A 141 -3.31 -22.33 12.42
CA THR A 141 -4.73 -22.59 12.15
C THR A 141 -5.07 -22.44 10.68
N LEU A 142 -4.56 -21.36 10.05
CA LEU A 142 -4.76 -21.10 8.63
C LEU A 142 -4.14 -22.20 7.76
N ALA A 143 -2.88 -22.56 8.00
CA ALA A 143 -2.15 -23.56 7.23
C ALA A 143 -2.84 -24.92 7.27
N GLU A 144 -3.34 -25.34 8.44
CA GLU A 144 -4.12 -26.57 8.58
C GLU A 144 -5.41 -26.50 7.76
N GLY A 145 -6.17 -25.42 7.90
CA GLY A 145 -7.44 -25.26 7.18
C GLY A 145 -7.27 -25.21 5.66
N VAL A 146 -6.23 -24.51 5.17
CA VAL A 146 -5.90 -24.42 3.74
C VAL A 146 -5.47 -25.77 3.19
N ALA A 147 -4.55 -26.48 3.86
CA ALA A 147 -4.07 -27.78 3.40
C ALA A 147 -5.22 -28.79 3.29
N LYS A 148 -6.13 -28.83 4.28
CA LYS A 148 -7.32 -29.68 4.23
C LYS A 148 -8.24 -29.34 3.06
N ARG A 149 -8.52 -28.06 2.82
CA ARG A 149 -9.38 -27.64 1.68
C ARG A 149 -8.75 -27.98 0.33
N ALA A 150 -7.46 -27.67 0.16
CA ALA A 150 -6.74 -27.94 -1.09
C ALA A 150 -6.73 -29.43 -1.46
N LEU A 151 -6.83 -30.33 -0.48
CA LEU A 151 -6.83 -31.78 -0.68
C LEU A 151 -8.23 -32.40 -0.63
N ALA A 152 -9.25 -31.68 -0.20
CA ALA A 152 -10.63 -32.20 -0.16
C ALA A 152 -11.25 -32.30 -1.55
N ASP A 153 -10.98 -31.34 -2.43
CA ASP A 153 -11.48 -31.32 -3.80
C ASP A 153 -10.57 -32.16 -4.73
N PRO A 154 -11.08 -33.18 -5.43
CA PRO A 154 -10.29 -34.01 -6.32
C PRO A 154 -9.64 -33.24 -7.48
N ALA A 155 -10.30 -32.20 -8.02
CA ALA A 155 -9.76 -31.40 -9.12
C ALA A 155 -8.62 -30.49 -8.65
N GLN A 156 -8.77 -29.87 -7.47
CA GLN A 156 -7.68 -29.08 -6.86
C GLN A 156 -6.49 -29.97 -6.52
N ARG A 157 -6.76 -31.14 -5.95
CA ARG A 157 -5.74 -32.14 -5.61
C ARG A 157 -4.96 -32.61 -6.84
N ALA A 158 -5.65 -32.87 -7.97
CA ALA A 158 -5.01 -33.24 -9.24
C ALA A 158 -4.19 -32.09 -9.85
N ALA A 159 -4.60 -30.84 -9.64
CA ALA A 159 -3.83 -29.67 -10.09
C ALA A 159 -2.58 -29.40 -9.21
N LEU A 160 -2.62 -29.82 -7.94
CA LEU A 160 -1.54 -29.65 -6.98
C LEU A 160 -0.47 -30.74 -7.10
N VAL A 161 -0.88 -31.98 -7.36
CA VAL A 161 0.00 -33.16 -7.46
C VAL A 161 0.19 -33.50 -8.95
N PRO A 162 1.38 -33.25 -9.52
CA PRO A 162 1.62 -33.34 -10.97
C PRO A 162 1.76 -34.79 -11.51
N CYS A 163 1.58 -35.77 -10.66
CA CYS A 163 1.76 -37.20 -10.93
C CYS A 163 0.64 -38.03 -10.31
N THR A 164 0.51 -39.28 -10.73
CA THR A 164 -0.43 -40.23 -10.09
C THR A 164 0.34 -41.07 -9.08
N PRO A 165 0.10 -40.89 -7.76
CA PRO A 165 0.81 -41.64 -6.73
C PRO A 165 0.59 -43.15 -6.86
N GLN A 166 1.64 -43.93 -6.75
CA GLN A 166 1.62 -45.40 -6.84
C GLN A 166 1.42 -46.06 -5.44
N GLY A 167 1.25 -45.27 -4.40
CA GLY A 167 1.02 -45.70 -3.01
C GLY A 167 1.38 -44.61 -2.02
N ALA A 168 1.14 -44.83 -0.75
CA ALA A 168 1.39 -43.86 0.32
C ALA A 168 2.84 -43.41 0.40
N GLY A 169 3.80 -44.29 0.11
CA GLY A 169 5.23 -44.00 0.18
C GLY A 169 5.88 -43.60 -1.14
N ASP A 170 5.12 -43.16 -2.16
CA ASP A 170 5.70 -42.75 -3.46
C ASP A 170 6.58 -41.50 -3.34
N ALA A 171 7.84 -41.72 -2.99
CA ALA A 171 8.82 -40.64 -2.81
C ALA A 171 9.12 -39.87 -4.09
N ALA A 172 8.98 -40.47 -5.28
CA ALA A 172 9.26 -39.81 -6.56
C ALA A 172 8.15 -38.79 -6.88
N CYS A 173 6.89 -39.21 -6.78
CA CYS A 173 5.75 -38.32 -6.97
C CYS A 173 5.71 -37.21 -5.89
N PHE A 174 6.04 -37.54 -4.63
CA PHE A 174 6.08 -36.57 -3.56
C PHE A 174 7.20 -35.54 -3.77
N ARG A 175 8.40 -35.96 -4.21
CA ARG A 175 9.48 -35.05 -4.59
C ARG A 175 9.04 -34.08 -5.69
N GLN A 176 8.41 -34.56 -6.75
CA GLN A 176 7.92 -33.74 -7.84
C GLN A 176 6.88 -32.70 -7.37
N THR A 177 5.97 -33.12 -6.46
CA THR A 177 5.00 -32.23 -5.84
C THR A 177 5.67 -31.12 -5.01
N ILE A 178 6.67 -31.48 -4.18
CA ILE A 178 7.44 -30.53 -3.38
C ILE A 178 8.19 -29.53 -4.29
N GLU A 179 8.89 -30.00 -5.30
CA GLU A 179 9.68 -29.17 -6.19
C GLU A 179 8.80 -28.19 -6.98
N GLN A 180 7.66 -28.62 -7.51
CA GLN A 180 6.78 -27.78 -8.31
C GLN A 180 5.99 -26.80 -7.46
N THR A 181 5.24 -27.28 -6.47
CA THR A 181 4.42 -26.44 -5.60
C THR A 181 5.26 -25.57 -4.69
N GLY A 182 6.35 -26.12 -4.16
CA GLY A 182 7.29 -25.38 -3.33
C GLY A 182 7.96 -24.23 -4.07
N ALA A 183 8.34 -24.43 -5.34
CA ALA A 183 8.94 -23.36 -6.14
C ALA A 183 7.98 -22.18 -6.37
N ARG A 184 6.67 -22.45 -6.55
CA ARG A 184 5.65 -21.40 -6.68
C ARG A 184 5.42 -20.65 -5.35
N LEU A 185 5.38 -21.38 -4.22
CA LEU A 185 5.18 -20.79 -2.90
C LEU A 185 6.44 -20.03 -2.44
N MET A 186 7.62 -20.61 -2.60
CA MET A 186 8.91 -19.99 -2.21
C MET A 186 9.44 -18.99 -3.25
N ARG A 187 8.77 -18.87 -4.40
CA ARG A 187 9.13 -17.91 -5.48
C ARG A 187 10.51 -18.16 -6.08
N ARG A 188 11.08 -19.33 -5.85
CA ARG A 188 12.37 -19.83 -6.34
C ARG A 188 12.41 -21.35 -6.29
N PRO A 189 13.30 -22.02 -7.04
CA PRO A 189 13.55 -23.42 -6.82
C PRO A 189 13.98 -23.70 -5.37
N LEU A 190 13.53 -24.81 -4.82
CA LEU A 190 14.01 -25.29 -3.53
C LEU A 190 15.40 -25.90 -3.70
N SER A 191 16.26 -25.70 -2.72
CA SER A 191 17.56 -26.41 -2.63
C SER A 191 17.33 -27.89 -2.35
N SER A 192 18.31 -28.73 -2.69
CA SER A 192 18.26 -30.16 -2.40
C SER A 192 18.07 -30.46 -0.90
N GLN A 193 18.58 -29.57 -0.02
CA GLN A 193 18.41 -29.70 1.43
C GLN A 193 16.95 -29.45 1.83
N GLU A 194 16.30 -28.43 1.28
CA GLU A 194 14.89 -28.13 1.55
C GLU A 194 13.97 -29.23 1.03
N VAL A 195 14.20 -29.67 -0.21
CA VAL A 195 13.46 -30.81 -0.79
C VAL A 195 13.57 -32.06 0.09
N ASN A 196 14.78 -32.40 0.55
CA ASN A 196 14.98 -33.58 1.41
C ASN A 196 14.36 -33.40 2.80
N ALA A 197 14.33 -32.17 3.34
CA ALA A 197 13.65 -31.89 4.61
C ALA A 197 12.14 -32.10 4.50
N TYR A 198 11.52 -31.62 3.42
CA TYR A 198 10.08 -31.85 3.18
C TYR A 198 9.78 -33.32 2.81
N LEU A 199 10.66 -34.01 2.08
CA LEU A 199 10.51 -35.43 1.78
C LEU A 199 10.43 -36.30 3.03
N ALA A 200 11.09 -35.94 4.12
CA ALA A 200 11.01 -36.68 5.36
C ALA A 200 9.59 -36.76 5.93
N LEU A 201 8.69 -35.83 5.54
CA LEU A 201 7.29 -35.83 5.96
C LEU A 201 6.50 -37.00 5.37
N SER A 202 6.98 -37.65 4.30
CA SER A 202 6.35 -38.84 3.73
C SER A 202 6.36 -40.04 4.69
N SER A 203 7.23 -40.05 5.71
CA SER A 203 7.24 -41.10 6.73
C SER A 203 5.92 -41.18 7.48
N PHE A 204 5.27 -40.05 7.75
CA PHE A 204 3.97 -40.00 8.41
C PHE A 204 2.85 -40.62 7.60
N ALA A 205 2.95 -40.66 6.26
CA ALA A 205 1.99 -41.33 5.37
C ALA A 205 2.08 -42.87 5.45
N THR A 206 3.22 -43.39 5.90
CA THR A 206 3.52 -44.84 5.95
C THR A 206 3.62 -45.39 7.38
N GLU A 207 3.66 -44.52 8.39
CA GLU A 207 3.71 -44.92 9.79
C GLU A 207 2.40 -45.58 10.23
N ASN A 208 2.50 -46.59 11.11
CA ASN A 208 1.36 -47.26 11.68
C ASN A 208 0.75 -46.44 12.86
N ASN A 209 0.15 -45.29 12.50
CA ASN A 209 -0.48 -44.39 13.45
C ASN A 209 -2.01 -44.35 13.19
N PRO A 210 -2.87 -44.87 14.10
CA PRO A 210 -4.31 -44.92 13.89
C PRO A 210 -4.98 -43.54 13.80
N SER A 211 -4.28 -42.46 14.19
CA SER A 211 -4.80 -41.10 14.14
C SER A 211 -4.51 -40.37 12.81
N VAL A 212 -3.78 -41.01 11.90
CA VAL A 212 -3.34 -40.40 10.64
C VAL A 212 -3.67 -41.37 9.48
N PRO A 213 -4.32 -40.92 8.40
CA PRO A 213 -4.57 -41.75 7.23
C PRO A 213 -3.28 -42.28 6.62
N HIS A 214 -3.26 -43.56 6.23
CA HIS A 214 -2.16 -44.19 5.51
C HIS A 214 -2.29 -43.93 4.02
N ASP A 215 -2.15 -42.69 3.57
CA ASP A 215 -2.18 -42.36 2.16
C ASP A 215 -1.14 -41.30 1.80
N PHE A 216 -0.87 -41.17 0.52
CA PHE A 216 0.07 -40.23 -0.05
C PHE A 216 -0.25 -38.76 0.34
N TYR A 217 -1.51 -38.42 0.41
CA TYR A 217 -1.97 -37.04 0.66
C TYR A 217 -1.74 -36.58 2.09
N THR A 218 -1.55 -37.51 3.04
CA THR A 218 -1.08 -37.15 4.39
C THR A 218 0.29 -36.46 4.34
N GLY A 219 1.23 -36.98 3.53
CA GLY A 219 2.53 -36.32 3.33
C GLY A 219 2.39 -34.95 2.67
N VAL A 220 1.50 -34.84 1.68
CA VAL A 220 1.24 -33.55 0.98
C VAL A 220 0.57 -32.54 1.93
N GLU A 221 -0.38 -32.96 2.77
CA GLU A 221 -1.00 -32.09 3.80
C GLU A 221 0.06 -31.51 4.73
N LEU A 222 0.93 -32.37 5.26
CA LEU A 222 2.01 -31.94 6.16
C LEU A 222 3.01 -31.00 5.47
N PHE A 223 3.33 -31.27 4.20
CA PHE A 223 4.16 -30.36 3.40
C PHE A 223 3.51 -28.99 3.25
N LEU A 224 2.23 -28.93 2.88
CA LEU A 224 1.51 -27.65 2.77
C LEU A 224 1.45 -26.90 4.10
N ARG A 225 1.17 -27.61 5.19
CA ARG A 225 1.16 -27.00 6.54
C ARG A 225 2.52 -26.45 6.93
N ALA A 226 3.59 -27.16 6.58
CA ALA A 226 4.97 -26.72 6.89
C ALA A 226 5.39 -25.51 6.04
N VAL A 227 5.16 -25.57 4.72
CA VAL A 227 5.60 -24.51 3.80
C VAL A 227 4.83 -23.21 4.01
N LEU A 228 3.54 -23.26 4.34
CA LEU A 228 2.72 -22.06 4.58
C LEU A 228 3.07 -21.35 5.90
N GLN A 229 3.83 -21.98 6.78
CA GLN A 229 4.35 -21.42 8.02
C GLN A 229 5.85 -21.10 7.93
N ASP A 230 6.50 -21.44 6.79
CA ASP A 230 7.93 -21.17 6.61
C ASP A 230 8.17 -19.65 6.53
N PRO A 231 9.13 -19.09 7.29
CA PRO A 231 9.47 -17.68 7.19
C PRO A 231 9.84 -17.21 5.79
N GLU A 232 10.47 -18.06 4.95
CA GLU A 232 10.81 -17.69 3.56
C GLU A 232 9.58 -17.67 2.64
N PHE A 233 8.49 -18.34 3.00
CA PHE A 233 7.20 -18.14 2.36
C PHE A 233 6.53 -16.86 2.84
N LEU A 234 6.43 -16.68 4.16
CA LEU A 234 5.72 -15.56 4.79
C LEU A 234 6.37 -14.21 4.50
N TYR A 235 7.70 -14.17 4.40
CA TYR A 235 8.45 -12.95 4.12
C TYR A 235 9.05 -12.98 2.72
N ARG A 236 8.97 -11.86 2.03
CA ARG A 236 9.75 -11.61 0.82
C ARG A 236 11.13 -11.13 1.24
N ILE A 237 12.12 -12.00 1.11
CA ILE A 237 13.50 -11.73 1.51
C ILE A 237 14.31 -11.44 0.26
N GLU A 238 15.00 -10.31 0.24
CA GLU A 238 15.89 -9.90 -0.85
C GLU A 238 17.32 -9.85 -0.31
N VAL A 239 18.17 -10.74 -0.79
CA VAL A 239 19.58 -10.84 -0.36
C VAL A 239 20.48 -10.12 -1.37
N GLY A 240 20.39 -10.49 -2.63
CA GLY A 240 21.21 -9.98 -3.71
C GLY A 240 22.68 -10.36 -3.62
N SER A 241 23.49 -9.85 -4.56
CA SER A 241 24.94 -9.94 -4.57
C SER A 241 25.57 -8.55 -4.58
N PRO A 242 26.81 -8.37 -4.07
CA PRO A 242 27.47 -7.06 -4.04
C PRO A 242 27.48 -6.41 -5.42
N SER A 243 27.06 -5.15 -5.54
CA SER A 243 27.00 -4.40 -6.81
C SER A 243 28.33 -3.75 -7.18
N GLY A 244 29.31 -3.74 -6.29
CA GLY A 244 30.53 -2.94 -6.40
C GLY A 244 30.44 -1.59 -5.67
N THR A 245 29.25 -1.14 -5.30
CA THR A 245 29.02 0.03 -4.44
C THR A 245 28.77 -0.45 -3.01
N ALA A 246 29.45 0.13 -2.03
CA ALA A 246 29.31 -0.25 -0.64
C ALA A 246 27.85 -0.14 -0.15
N GLY A 247 27.35 -1.19 0.51
CA GLY A 247 25.97 -1.26 1.01
C GLY A 247 24.90 -1.41 -0.04
N VAL A 248 25.25 -1.58 -1.33
CA VAL A 248 24.32 -1.78 -2.43
C VAL A 248 24.49 -3.18 -3.03
N PHE A 249 23.37 -3.86 -3.24
CA PHE A 249 23.32 -5.23 -3.73
C PHE A 249 22.45 -5.33 -4.98
N LYS A 250 22.91 -6.12 -5.93
CA LYS A 250 22.18 -6.45 -7.17
C LYS A 250 21.29 -7.65 -6.89
N LEU A 251 20.01 -7.50 -7.11
CA LEU A 251 19.04 -8.59 -6.97
C LEU A 251 19.25 -9.66 -8.06
N ASN A 252 19.05 -10.90 -7.68
CA ASN A 252 19.00 -12.00 -8.65
C ASN A 252 17.63 -12.04 -9.35
N SER A 253 17.55 -12.82 -10.44
CA SER A 253 16.34 -12.89 -11.26
C SER A 253 15.10 -13.39 -10.50
N PHE A 254 15.21 -14.26 -9.48
CA PHE A 254 14.08 -14.71 -8.68
C PHE A 254 13.59 -13.63 -7.72
N GLU A 255 14.49 -12.86 -7.13
CA GLU A 255 14.15 -11.72 -6.29
C GLU A 255 13.44 -10.62 -7.12
N ILE A 256 13.92 -10.38 -8.36
CA ILE A 256 13.29 -9.46 -9.31
C ILE A 256 11.91 -10.00 -9.74
N ALA A 257 11.77 -11.29 -10.04
CA ALA A 257 10.48 -11.90 -10.36
C ALA A 257 9.46 -11.71 -9.23
N SER A 258 9.88 -11.97 -7.98
CA SER A 258 9.06 -11.73 -6.79
C SER A 258 8.64 -10.26 -6.68
N ARG A 259 9.60 -9.33 -6.84
CA ARG A 259 9.34 -7.88 -6.76
C ARG A 259 8.35 -7.42 -7.83
N LEU A 260 8.51 -7.85 -9.10
CA LEU A 260 7.59 -7.54 -10.20
C LEU A 260 6.19 -8.07 -9.96
N SER A 261 6.08 -9.36 -9.59
CA SER A 261 4.78 -10.01 -9.44
C SER A 261 3.98 -9.42 -8.28
N PHE A 262 4.59 -9.19 -7.12
CA PHE A 262 3.89 -8.58 -5.99
C PHE A 262 3.54 -7.12 -6.23
N LEU A 263 4.37 -6.35 -6.94
CA LEU A 263 4.05 -4.97 -7.27
C LEU A 263 2.86 -4.87 -8.22
N ILE A 264 2.87 -5.66 -9.30
CA ILE A 264 1.91 -5.51 -10.40
C ILE A 264 0.68 -6.41 -10.22
N ALA A 265 0.87 -7.67 -9.80
CA ALA A 265 -0.22 -8.65 -9.67
C ALA A 265 -0.62 -8.94 -8.22
N GLY A 266 0.09 -8.39 -7.22
CA GLY A 266 -0.20 -8.59 -5.80
C GLY A 266 -0.09 -10.04 -5.33
N SER A 267 0.67 -10.88 -6.04
CA SER A 267 0.76 -12.32 -5.80
C SER A 267 2.13 -12.87 -6.20
N THR A 268 2.34 -14.17 -5.97
CA THR A 268 3.55 -14.90 -6.36
C THR A 268 3.75 -14.89 -7.89
N PRO A 269 5.01 -14.98 -8.40
CA PRO A 269 5.29 -15.12 -9.81
C PRO A 269 4.56 -16.32 -10.44
N ASP A 270 4.03 -16.12 -11.64
CA ASP A 270 3.52 -17.21 -12.46
C ASP A 270 4.67 -18.05 -13.06
N ASP A 271 4.34 -19.21 -13.65
CA ASP A 271 5.34 -20.12 -14.20
C ASP A 271 6.19 -19.45 -15.28
N ALA A 272 5.60 -18.60 -16.13
CA ALA A 272 6.33 -17.90 -17.18
C ALA A 272 7.38 -16.93 -16.61
N LEU A 273 7.05 -16.24 -15.52
CA LEU A 273 8.00 -15.33 -14.85
C LEU A 273 9.08 -16.12 -14.09
N LEU A 274 8.73 -17.26 -13.50
CA LEU A 274 9.71 -18.17 -12.88
C LEU A 274 10.66 -18.79 -13.91
N ASP A 275 10.19 -19.09 -15.12
CA ASP A 275 11.04 -19.59 -16.21
C ASP A 275 12.04 -18.54 -16.70
N GLN A 276 11.60 -17.29 -16.85
CA GLN A 276 12.51 -16.17 -17.13
C GLN A 276 13.53 -15.97 -16.00
N ALA A 277 13.10 -16.13 -14.74
CA ALA A 277 14.00 -16.04 -13.60
C ALA A 277 15.05 -17.16 -13.60
N ARG A 278 14.67 -18.42 -13.94
CA ARG A 278 15.62 -19.54 -14.10
C ARG A 278 16.66 -19.27 -15.18
N ALA A 279 16.27 -18.60 -16.26
CA ALA A 279 17.16 -18.22 -17.35
C ALA A 279 18.06 -17.01 -17.02
N GLY A 280 17.90 -16.37 -15.85
CA GLY A 280 18.62 -15.14 -15.49
C GLY A 280 18.19 -13.92 -16.29
N ALA A 281 17.10 -13.99 -17.05
CA ALA A 281 16.70 -12.97 -18.01
C ALA A 281 16.30 -11.64 -17.36
N LEU A 282 15.71 -11.66 -16.16
CA LEU A 282 15.16 -10.49 -15.48
C LEU A 282 16.23 -9.51 -14.95
N GLU A 283 17.50 -9.90 -15.00
CA GLU A 283 18.60 -8.96 -14.75
C GLU A 283 18.70 -7.86 -15.84
N SER A 284 18.16 -8.14 -17.05
CA SER A 284 18.06 -7.16 -18.14
C SER A 284 16.86 -6.22 -17.94
N ALA A 285 17.09 -4.92 -18.13
CA ALA A 285 16.02 -3.91 -18.12
C ALA A 285 14.95 -4.20 -19.18
N THR A 286 15.36 -4.64 -20.39
CA THR A 286 14.40 -4.97 -21.46
C THR A 286 13.48 -6.12 -21.06
N ALA A 287 14.02 -7.19 -20.47
CA ALA A 287 13.19 -8.31 -20.04
C ALA A 287 12.24 -7.91 -18.89
N ARG A 288 12.66 -6.98 -18.01
CA ARG A 288 11.77 -6.42 -16.98
C ARG A 288 10.64 -5.62 -17.60
N VAL A 289 10.91 -4.79 -18.62
CA VAL A 289 9.90 -4.06 -19.39
C VAL A 289 8.86 -4.99 -19.99
N ASP A 290 9.32 -6.02 -20.72
CA ASP A 290 8.44 -6.99 -21.38
C ASP A 290 7.58 -7.75 -20.36
N SER A 291 8.19 -8.15 -19.25
CA SER A 291 7.49 -8.83 -18.15
C SER A 291 6.48 -7.92 -17.46
N ALA A 292 6.82 -6.64 -17.20
CA ALA A 292 5.92 -5.66 -16.60
C ALA A 292 4.70 -5.42 -17.50
N ARG A 293 4.90 -5.23 -18.81
CA ARG A 293 3.80 -5.08 -19.78
C ARG A 293 2.89 -6.30 -19.83
N ARG A 294 3.49 -7.50 -19.83
CA ARG A 294 2.72 -8.75 -19.79
C ARG A 294 1.88 -8.87 -18.51
N LEU A 295 2.47 -8.55 -17.36
CA LEU A 295 1.76 -8.59 -16.08
C LEU A 295 0.66 -7.54 -15.99
N LEU A 296 0.86 -6.34 -16.54
CA LEU A 296 -0.17 -5.28 -16.59
C LEU A 296 -1.39 -5.65 -17.45
N ALA A 297 -1.22 -6.57 -18.41
CA ALA A 297 -2.33 -7.10 -19.21
C ALA A 297 -3.15 -8.18 -18.49
N ASP A 298 -2.77 -8.59 -17.28
CA ASP A 298 -3.46 -9.60 -16.47
C ASP A 298 -4.52 -8.94 -15.57
N ASP A 299 -5.68 -9.58 -15.37
CA ASP A 299 -6.74 -9.09 -14.47
C ASP A 299 -6.26 -8.89 -13.03
N ARG A 300 -5.22 -9.62 -12.60
CA ARG A 300 -4.60 -9.43 -11.28
C ARG A 300 -3.99 -8.05 -11.13
N ALA A 301 -3.48 -7.46 -12.22
CA ALA A 301 -2.95 -6.10 -12.19
C ALA A 301 -4.05 -5.07 -11.96
N ARG A 302 -5.23 -5.27 -12.57
CA ARG A 302 -6.42 -4.44 -12.29
C ARG A 302 -6.78 -4.51 -10.82
N ALA A 303 -6.95 -5.71 -10.27
CA ALA A 303 -7.25 -5.92 -8.86
C ALA A 303 -6.21 -5.28 -7.92
N GLN A 304 -4.92 -5.38 -8.25
CA GLN A 304 -3.84 -4.76 -7.46
C GLN A 304 -3.88 -3.24 -7.52
N LEU A 305 -4.16 -2.63 -8.68
CA LEU A 305 -4.30 -1.19 -8.79
C LEU A 305 -5.59 -0.67 -8.14
N HIS A 306 -6.69 -1.41 -8.21
CA HIS A 306 -7.90 -1.08 -7.43
C HIS A 306 -7.58 -1.07 -5.92
N ARG A 307 -6.87 -2.09 -5.43
CA ARG A 307 -6.41 -2.15 -4.04
C ARG A 307 -5.48 -0.97 -3.70
N TYR A 308 -4.50 -0.66 -4.54
CA TYR A 308 -3.62 0.49 -4.35
C TYR A 308 -4.42 1.79 -4.19
N HIS A 309 -5.36 2.07 -5.08
CA HIS A 309 -6.18 3.30 -5.01
C HIS A 309 -7.07 3.31 -3.77
N SER A 310 -7.65 2.17 -3.39
CA SER A 310 -8.49 2.09 -2.19
C SER A 310 -7.73 2.39 -0.90
N LEU A 311 -6.47 1.96 -0.83
CA LEU A 311 -5.56 2.26 0.28
C LEU A 311 -5.07 3.72 0.24
N TRP A 312 -4.60 4.18 -0.92
CA TRP A 312 -4.13 5.55 -1.10
C TRP A 312 -5.21 6.58 -0.78
N LEU A 313 -6.40 6.42 -1.37
CA LEU A 313 -7.51 7.36 -1.22
C LEU A 313 -8.40 7.07 -0.01
N GLY A 314 -8.09 6.01 0.77
CA GLY A 314 -8.68 5.75 2.07
C GLY A 314 -10.09 5.17 2.07
N TYR A 315 -10.62 4.68 0.94
CA TYR A 315 -11.99 4.15 0.85
C TYR A 315 -12.10 2.62 0.99
N ARG A 316 -11.03 1.94 1.41
CA ARG A 316 -11.03 0.48 1.59
C ARG A 316 -12.11 -0.02 2.56
N ALA A 317 -12.40 0.75 3.60
CA ALA A 317 -13.40 0.41 4.61
C ALA A 317 -14.25 1.65 4.89
N ILE A 318 -15.48 1.66 4.38
CA ILE A 318 -16.44 2.73 4.61
C ILE A 318 -17.66 2.19 5.35
N PRO A 319 -18.23 2.94 6.32
CA PRO A 319 -19.29 2.47 7.21
C PRO A 319 -20.67 2.55 6.54
N HIS A 320 -20.86 1.84 5.42
CA HIS A 320 -22.11 1.82 4.68
C HIS A 320 -22.64 0.39 4.44
N PRO A 321 -23.93 0.22 4.10
CA PRO A 321 -24.48 -1.08 3.74
C PRO A 321 -23.73 -1.71 2.56
N ALA A 322 -23.53 -3.02 2.61
CA ALA A 322 -22.75 -3.76 1.60
C ALA A 322 -23.27 -3.59 0.15
N ALA A 323 -24.56 -3.31 -0.04
CA ALA A 323 -25.11 -3.00 -1.35
C ALA A 323 -24.53 -1.70 -1.91
N LEU A 324 -24.58 -0.62 -1.15
CA LEU A 324 -24.06 0.69 -1.54
C LEU A 324 -22.52 0.67 -1.73
N ILE A 325 -21.82 -0.08 -0.88
CA ILE A 325 -20.36 -0.29 -1.03
C ILE A 325 -20.04 -0.93 -2.39
N ARG A 326 -20.80 -1.94 -2.82
CA ARG A 326 -20.58 -2.57 -4.14
C ARG A 326 -20.83 -1.63 -5.30
N GLU A 327 -21.82 -0.75 -5.19
CA GLU A 327 -22.11 0.26 -6.21
C GLU A 327 -20.98 1.29 -6.30
N PHE A 328 -20.51 1.79 -5.17
CA PHE A 328 -19.34 2.68 -5.10
C PHE A 328 -18.05 2.02 -5.62
N ASP A 329 -17.86 0.74 -5.33
CA ASP A 329 -16.71 -0.01 -5.82
C ASP A 329 -16.78 -0.18 -7.34
N SER A 330 -17.96 -0.53 -7.89
CA SER A 330 -18.18 -0.62 -9.33
C SER A 330 -17.91 0.71 -10.05
N GLU A 331 -18.41 1.82 -9.51
CA GLU A 331 -18.16 3.18 -10.04
C GLU A 331 -16.66 3.48 -10.08
N THR A 332 -15.98 3.26 -8.95
CA THR A 332 -14.60 3.68 -8.78
C THR A 332 -13.62 2.81 -9.56
N THR A 333 -13.86 1.49 -9.58
CA THR A 333 -13.02 0.57 -10.35
C THR A 333 -13.18 0.77 -11.85
N ALA A 334 -14.39 1.04 -12.35
CA ALA A 334 -14.60 1.34 -13.76
C ALA A 334 -13.85 2.61 -14.22
N LEU A 335 -13.79 3.64 -13.38
CA LEU A 335 -13.01 4.85 -13.70
C LEU A 335 -11.50 4.56 -13.73
N ILE A 336 -10.99 3.81 -12.78
CA ILE A 336 -9.57 3.42 -12.74
C ILE A 336 -9.23 2.59 -13.98
N ASP A 337 -10.06 1.60 -14.30
CA ASP A 337 -9.84 0.73 -15.45
C ASP A 337 -9.85 1.51 -16.77
N ARG A 338 -10.80 2.41 -16.96
CA ARG A 338 -10.87 3.25 -18.14
C ARG A 338 -9.63 4.12 -18.31
N VAL A 339 -9.19 4.78 -17.24
CA VAL A 339 -8.04 5.70 -17.30
C VAL A 339 -6.73 4.96 -17.49
N VAL A 340 -6.51 3.86 -16.76
CA VAL A 340 -5.19 3.21 -16.68
C VAL A 340 -5.03 2.08 -17.70
N PHE A 341 -6.06 1.26 -17.92
CA PHE A 341 -5.93 0.02 -18.67
C PHE A 341 -6.62 0.03 -20.05
N GLU A 342 -7.74 0.74 -20.19
CA GLU A 342 -8.53 0.65 -21.41
C GLU A 342 -8.16 1.74 -22.41
N GLU A 343 -7.99 2.98 -21.94
CA GLU A 343 -7.76 4.14 -22.81
C GLU A 343 -6.35 4.73 -22.64
N HIS A 344 -5.55 4.28 -21.66
CA HIS A 344 -4.21 4.79 -21.40
C HIS A 344 -4.13 6.32 -21.40
N ARG A 345 -5.00 6.93 -20.57
CA ARG A 345 -5.21 8.39 -20.54
C ARG A 345 -4.16 9.10 -19.69
N ASP A 346 -4.12 10.42 -19.80
CA ASP A 346 -3.50 11.27 -18.78
C ASP A 346 -4.12 10.93 -17.41
N TYR A 347 -3.30 10.50 -16.46
CA TYR A 347 -3.77 10.06 -15.14
C TYR A 347 -4.57 11.14 -14.37
N ARG A 348 -4.41 12.41 -14.74
CA ARG A 348 -5.22 13.50 -14.18
C ARG A 348 -6.71 13.37 -14.54
N ASP A 349 -7.03 12.62 -15.61
CA ASP A 349 -8.43 12.31 -15.96
C ASP A 349 -9.13 11.49 -14.87
N LEU A 350 -8.38 10.74 -14.04
CA LEU A 350 -8.93 10.11 -12.83
C LEU A 350 -9.62 11.13 -11.90
N PHE A 351 -9.18 12.38 -11.91
CA PHE A 351 -9.68 13.45 -11.05
C PHE A 351 -10.64 14.39 -11.79
N THR A 352 -10.53 14.53 -13.11
CA THR A 352 -11.19 15.59 -13.87
C THR A 352 -12.25 15.11 -14.86
N LEU A 353 -12.41 13.78 -15.06
CA LEU A 353 -13.38 13.24 -15.99
C LEU A 353 -14.81 13.70 -15.62
N LYS A 354 -15.55 14.18 -16.61
CA LYS A 354 -16.91 14.73 -16.44
C LYS A 354 -18.01 13.67 -16.59
N GLU A 355 -17.65 12.41 -16.50
CA GLU A 355 -18.53 11.26 -16.59
C GLU A 355 -18.21 10.29 -15.46
N THR A 356 -19.20 9.50 -15.07
CA THR A 356 -19.05 8.41 -14.10
C THR A 356 -19.80 7.17 -14.55
N TYR A 357 -19.41 6.00 -14.04
CA TYR A 357 -20.02 4.72 -14.38
C TYR A 357 -21.03 4.31 -13.31
N LEU A 358 -22.31 4.27 -13.65
CA LEU A 358 -23.40 4.07 -12.70
C LEU A 358 -24.32 2.93 -13.14
N ASP A 359 -24.97 2.30 -12.17
CA ASP A 359 -26.25 1.66 -12.36
C ASP A 359 -27.41 2.64 -12.05
N VAL A 360 -28.65 2.16 -12.18
CA VAL A 360 -29.84 2.97 -11.91
C VAL A 360 -29.92 3.38 -10.44
N ALA A 361 -29.58 2.47 -9.51
CA ALA A 361 -29.68 2.74 -8.07
C ALA A 361 -28.70 3.82 -7.63
N LEU A 362 -27.46 3.78 -8.13
CA LEU A 362 -26.46 4.80 -7.81
C LEU A 362 -26.75 6.13 -8.52
N ALA A 363 -27.34 6.10 -9.72
CA ALA A 363 -27.81 7.30 -10.40
C ALA A 363 -28.90 8.01 -9.58
N ASP A 364 -29.88 7.28 -9.07
CA ASP A 364 -30.92 7.80 -8.17
C ASP A 364 -30.29 8.32 -6.86
N HIS A 365 -29.32 7.60 -6.32
CA HIS A 365 -28.63 8.00 -5.08
C HIS A 365 -27.92 9.36 -5.21
N TYR A 366 -27.33 9.65 -6.37
CA TYR A 366 -26.64 10.93 -6.63
C TYR A 366 -27.56 12.01 -7.23
N GLY A 367 -28.76 11.66 -7.65
CA GLY A 367 -29.65 12.57 -8.41
C GLY A 367 -29.13 12.86 -9.81
N LEU A 368 -28.49 11.89 -10.47
CA LEU A 368 -27.95 11.98 -11.82
C LEU A 368 -28.87 11.28 -12.83
N PRO A 369 -28.73 11.57 -14.14
CA PRO A 369 -29.45 10.84 -15.18
C PRO A 369 -29.16 9.34 -15.12
N HIS A 370 -30.17 8.52 -15.48
CA HIS A 370 -29.98 7.08 -15.57
C HIS A 370 -29.10 6.71 -16.77
N PRO A 371 -28.29 5.64 -16.66
CA PRO A 371 -27.58 5.09 -17.80
C PRO A 371 -28.57 4.54 -18.85
N SER A 372 -28.14 4.41 -20.09
CA SER A 372 -28.97 3.86 -21.18
C SER A 372 -29.25 2.35 -21.06
N GLY A 373 -28.55 1.66 -20.20
CA GLY A 373 -28.67 0.23 -19.88
C GLY A 373 -28.75 -0.02 -18.39
N ALA A 374 -28.49 -1.26 -17.96
CA ALA A 374 -28.43 -1.61 -16.53
C ALA A 374 -27.31 -0.87 -15.81
N GLN A 375 -26.21 -0.63 -16.50
CA GLN A 375 -25.04 0.14 -16.06
C GLN A 375 -24.45 0.88 -17.27
N GLY A 376 -23.74 1.98 -17.04
CA GLY A 376 -23.10 2.72 -18.12
C GLY A 376 -22.51 4.06 -17.67
N TRP A 377 -21.78 4.67 -18.57
CA TRP A 377 -21.20 5.99 -18.38
C TRP A 377 -22.29 7.07 -18.48
N VAL A 378 -22.33 7.94 -17.49
CA VAL A 378 -23.30 9.03 -17.35
C VAL A 378 -22.55 10.34 -17.14
N SER A 379 -22.96 11.39 -17.86
CA SER A 379 -22.40 12.72 -17.67
C SER A 379 -22.82 13.32 -16.33
N TYR A 380 -21.87 13.93 -15.64
CA TYR A 380 -22.15 14.73 -14.43
C TYR A 380 -22.91 16.03 -14.73
N GLY A 381 -22.96 16.48 -16.00
CA GLY A 381 -23.60 17.73 -16.38
C GLY A 381 -23.09 18.91 -15.56
N ASN A 382 -24.03 19.66 -14.97
CA ASN A 382 -23.75 20.84 -14.14
C ASN A 382 -23.77 20.54 -12.62
N SER A 383 -23.62 19.28 -12.21
CA SER A 383 -23.71 18.88 -10.80
C SER A 383 -22.53 19.36 -9.92
N GLY A 384 -21.48 19.93 -10.51
CA GLY A 384 -20.25 20.28 -9.79
C GLY A 384 -19.32 19.10 -9.50
N ARG A 385 -19.68 17.89 -9.95
CA ARG A 385 -18.89 16.68 -9.81
C ARG A 385 -17.87 16.53 -10.95
N ALA A 386 -16.73 15.91 -10.64
CA ALA A 386 -15.76 15.41 -11.61
C ALA A 386 -14.87 14.35 -10.95
N GLY A 387 -14.58 13.28 -11.70
CA GLY A 387 -13.63 12.24 -11.35
C GLY A 387 -13.82 11.64 -9.95
N ILE A 388 -12.79 10.96 -9.51
CA ILE A 388 -12.81 10.10 -8.30
C ILE A 388 -13.10 10.86 -7.00
N LEU A 389 -12.75 12.15 -6.89
CA LEU A 389 -13.05 12.96 -5.69
C LEU A 389 -14.56 13.19 -5.48
N SER A 390 -15.36 12.96 -6.53
CA SER A 390 -16.82 13.07 -6.50
C SER A 390 -17.52 11.76 -6.21
N HIS A 391 -16.78 10.64 -6.19
CA HIS A 391 -17.36 9.32 -5.94
C HIS A 391 -17.79 9.19 -4.49
N GLY A 392 -18.88 8.47 -4.26
CA GLY A 392 -19.38 8.17 -2.91
C GLY A 392 -18.35 7.43 -2.08
N SER A 393 -17.53 6.56 -2.68
CA SER A 393 -16.43 5.87 -2.03
C SER A 393 -15.47 6.84 -1.32
N VAL A 394 -15.02 7.89 -2.00
CA VAL A 394 -14.05 8.87 -1.47
C VAL A 394 -14.73 9.84 -0.50
N LEU A 395 -15.93 10.35 -0.86
CA LEU A 395 -16.66 11.31 -0.02
C LEU A 395 -17.12 10.71 1.31
N ALA A 396 -17.42 9.39 1.34
CA ALA A 396 -17.80 8.66 2.54
C ALA A 396 -16.61 8.33 3.46
N ALA A 397 -15.42 8.14 2.91
CA ALA A 397 -14.25 7.66 3.65
C ALA A 397 -13.79 8.61 4.76
N PHE A 398 -14.01 9.91 4.60
CA PHE A 398 -13.52 10.95 5.52
C PHE A 398 -14.65 11.58 6.34
N SER A 399 -15.50 10.73 6.91
CA SER A 399 -16.53 11.08 7.88
C SER A 399 -16.07 10.76 9.30
N LYS A 400 -16.66 11.39 10.31
CA LYS A 400 -16.41 11.12 11.73
C LYS A 400 -17.69 11.37 12.53
N PHE A 401 -17.92 10.61 13.61
CA PHE A 401 -19.09 10.74 14.47
C PHE A 401 -20.45 10.63 13.77
N SER A 402 -20.53 9.77 12.75
CA SER A 402 -21.73 9.62 11.90
C SER A 402 -22.13 10.89 11.14
N ASP A 403 -21.21 11.81 10.95
CA ASP A 403 -21.37 13.07 10.21
C ASP A 403 -20.16 13.32 9.31
N THR A 404 -20.26 14.25 8.37
CA THR A 404 -19.13 14.73 7.59
C THR A 404 -18.16 15.50 8.47
N SER A 405 -16.87 15.47 8.12
CA SER A 405 -15.83 16.17 8.87
C SER A 405 -14.97 17.03 7.94
N PRO A 406 -15.15 18.36 7.95
CA PRO A 406 -14.27 19.27 7.20
C PRO A 406 -12.80 19.04 7.50
N THR A 407 -12.44 18.79 8.78
CA THR A 407 -11.05 18.51 9.16
C THR A 407 -10.53 17.24 8.49
N GLN A 408 -11.27 16.12 8.56
CA GLN A 408 -10.81 14.87 7.95
C GLN A 408 -10.69 14.96 6.41
N ARG A 409 -11.66 15.62 5.76
CA ARG A 409 -11.63 15.88 4.33
C ARG A 409 -10.46 16.79 3.93
N GLY A 410 -10.14 17.79 4.74
CA GLY A 410 -8.98 18.66 4.53
C GLY A 410 -7.66 17.95 4.76
N ILE A 411 -7.54 17.14 5.81
CA ILE A 411 -6.37 16.28 6.06
C ILE A 411 -6.13 15.34 4.89
N PHE A 412 -7.18 14.70 4.36
CA PHE A 412 -7.09 13.84 3.19
C PHE A 412 -6.45 14.58 2.00
N VAL A 413 -6.94 15.75 1.65
CA VAL A 413 -6.38 16.53 0.54
C VAL A 413 -4.92 16.88 0.79
N GLN A 414 -4.59 17.39 1.97
CA GLN A 414 -3.23 17.79 2.32
C GLN A 414 -2.25 16.60 2.32
N THR A 415 -2.61 15.49 2.97
CA THR A 415 -1.68 14.38 3.18
C THR A 415 -1.65 13.39 2.02
N ARG A 416 -2.81 13.13 1.39
CA ARG A 416 -2.93 12.09 0.35
C ARG A 416 -2.79 12.62 -1.05
N LEU A 417 -3.27 13.85 -1.33
CA LEU A 417 -3.23 14.42 -2.68
C LEU A 417 -2.09 15.42 -2.88
N LEU A 418 -1.66 16.09 -1.79
CA LEU A 418 -0.56 17.07 -1.82
C LEU A 418 0.73 16.54 -1.18
N CYS A 419 0.71 15.38 -0.54
CA CYS A 419 1.84 14.80 0.20
C CYS A 419 2.48 15.76 1.22
N GLN A 420 1.66 16.62 1.83
CA GLN A 420 2.11 17.54 2.87
C GLN A 420 1.99 16.89 4.23
N ASP A 421 3.04 16.99 5.04
CA ASP A 421 3.01 16.50 6.41
C ASP A 421 2.18 17.44 7.30
N ILE A 422 1.27 16.87 8.05
CA ILE A 422 0.51 17.55 9.09
C ILE A 422 1.00 16.97 10.43
N PRO A 423 1.53 17.80 11.32
CA PRO A 423 1.96 17.32 12.62
C PRO A 423 0.76 16.75 13.41
N PRO A 424 0.98 15.74 14.25
CA PRO A 424 -0.07 15.20 15.10
C PRO A 424 -0.61 16.30 16.04
N PRO A 425 -1.88 16.19 16.44
CA PRO A 425 -2.45 17.12 17.40
C PRO A 425 -1.68 17.07 18.72
N PRO A 426 -1.63 18.19 19.48
CA PRO A 426 -1.02 18.19 20.80
C PRO A 426 -1.65 17.13 21.73
N ALA A 427 -0.85 16.52 22.59
CA ALA A 427 -1.28 15.40 23.45
C ALA A 427 -2.46 15.72 24.39
N ASN A 428 -2.69 17.00 24.67
CA ASN A 428 -3.79 17.49 25.53
C ASN A 428 -5.09 17.78 24.74
N VAL A 429 -5.12 17.54 23.44
CA VAL A 429 -6.31 17.74 22.60
C VAL A 429 -7.04 16.42 22.44
N ASN A 430 -8.31 16.39 22.87
CA ASN A 430 -9.16 15.21 22.63
C ASN A 430 -9.75 15.28 21.21
N VAL A 431 -9.18 14.50 20.31
CA VAL A 431 -9.62 14.41 18.92
C VAL A 431 -10.85 13.52 18.73
N ASP A 432 -11.27 12.80 19.78
CA ASP A 432 -12.40 11.86 19.72
C ASP A 432 -13.72 12.49 20.17
N GLN A 433 -13.72 13.80 20.37
CA GLN A 433 -14.93 14.56 20.61
C GLN A 433 -15.29 15.44 19.40
N PRO A 434 -16.59 15.56 19.08
CA PRO A 434 -17.01 16.51 18.05
C PRO A 434 -16.69 17.95 18.48
N PRO A 435 -16.53 18.88 17.52
CA PRO A 435 -16.34 20.30 17.84
C PRO A 435 -17.44 20.82 18.77
N ALA A 436 -17.06 21.74 19.68
CA ALA A 436 -17.99 22.33 20.63
C ALA A 436 -19.13 23.08 19.91
N GLY A 437 -20.30 23.20 20.57
CA GLY A 437 -21.46 23.94 20.06
C GLY A 437 -22.75 23.12 19.91
N GLY A 438 -22.65 21.80 20.03
CA GLY A 438 -23.81 20.90 19.97
C GLY A 438 -24.45 20.77 18.57
N ALA A 439 -25.47 19.91 18.49
CA ALA A 439 -26.13 19.57 17.23
C ALA A 439 -27.02 20.68 16.64
N SER A 440 -27.30 21.74 17.39
CA SER A 440 -28.14 22.86 16.93
C SER A 440 -27.35 24.02 16.29
N MET A 441 -26.02 23.99 16.36
CA MET A 441 -25.14 24.99 15.75
C MET A 441 -24.74 24.56 14.34
N CYS A 442 -24.75 25.48 13.40
CA CYS A 442 -24.28 25.22 12.03
C CYS A 442 -22.82 24.74 12.01
N LYS A 443 -22.52 23.81 11.15
CA LYS A 443 -21.19 23.20 11.05
C LYS A 443 -20.09 24.23 10.80
N THR A 444 -20.34 25.18 9.91
CA THR A 444 -19.41 26.29 9.63
C THR A 444 -19.01 27.07 10.90
N ASP A 445 -19.98 27.29 11.81
CA ASP A 445 -19.74 28.01 13.07
C ASP A 445 -19.01 27.14 14.10
N ARG A 446 -19.36 25.85 14.19
CA ARG A 446 -18.64 24.89 15.06
C ARG A 446 -17.15 24.81 14.68
N TYR A 447 -16.84 24.74 13.39
CA TYR A 447 -15.47 24.66 12.90
C TYR A 447 -14.76 26.03 12.88
N ALA A 448 -15.50 27.16 12.93
CA ALA A 448 -14.89 28.49 13.04
C ALA A 448 -14.04 28.65 14.31
N GLN A 449 -14.42 28.01 15.42
CA GLN A 449 -13.65 28.04 16.67
C GLN A 449 -12.25 27.42 16.50
N HIS A 450 -12.10 26.35 15.71
CA HIS A 450 -10.79 25.74 15.42
C HIS A 450 -9.86 26.69 14.67
N ARG A 451 -10.41 27.57 13.82
CA ARG A 451 -9.65 28.51 12.99
C ARG A 451 -9.32 29.81 13.71
N THR A 452 -10.04 30.12 14.78
CA THR A 452 -9.86 31.38 15.55
C THR A 452 -9.07 31.22 16.84
N SER A 453 -9.05 30.02 17.43
CA SER A 453 -8.22 29.71 18.59
C SER A 453 -6.73 29.69 18.22
N SER A 454 -5.91 30.47 18.94
CA SER A 454 -4.48 30.61 18.66
C SER A 454 -3.70 29.26 18.67
N SER A 455 -4.15 28.31 19.49
CA SER A 455 -3.53 26.97 19.59
C SER A 455 -3.93 26.03 18.44
N CYS A 456 -5.07 26.25 17.79
CA CYS A 456 -5.63 25.38 16.76
C CYS A 456 -5.47 25.95 15.33
N ALA A 457 -5.47 27.29 15.22
CA ALA A 457 -5.51 28.00 13.94
C ALA A 457 -4.33 27.70 13.00
N ALA A 458 -3.15 27.39 13.55
CA ALA A 458 -1.96 27.10 12.75
C ALA A 458 -2.15 25.90 11.81
N CYS A 459 -2.90 24.87 12.25
CA CYS A 459 -3.22 23.70 11.45
C CYS A 459 -4.60 23.84 10.79
N HIS A 460 -5.65 24.11 11.60
CA HIS A 460 -7.03 24.13 11.12
C HIS A 460 -7.32 25.28 10.15
N GLY A 461 -6.59 26.38 10.21
CA GLY A 461 -6.67 27.47 9.22
C GLY A 461 -6.29 27.05 7.81
N ARG A 462 -5.52 25.96 7.65
CA ARG A 462 -5.11 25.41 6.35
C ARG A 462 -5.90 24.17 5.94
N ILE A 463 -6.46 23.44 6.91
CA ILE A 463 -7.14 22.16 6.71
C ILE A 463 -8.64 22.35 6.51
N ASP A 464 -9.31 23.00 7.47
CA ASP A 464 -10.77 23.08 7.50
C ASP A 464 -11.36 23.84 6.30
N PRO A 465 -10.75 24.93 5.76
CA PRO A 465 -11.26 25.59 4.56
C PRO A 465 -11.36 24.66 3.35
N ILE A 466 -10.41 23.72 3.19
CA ILE A 466 -10.46 22.74 2.11
C ILE A 466 -11.68 21.83 2.30
N GLY A 467 -11.85 21.27 3.50
CA GLY A 467 -12.93 20.35 3.78
C GLY A 467 -14.31 20.99 3.71
N LEU A 468 -14.46 22.24 4.10
CA LEU A 468 -15.72 23.00 4.00
C LEU A 468 -16.21 23.11 2.56
N GLY A 469 -15.30 23.19 1.58
CA GLY A 469 -15.64 23.17 0.17
C GLY A 469 -16.29 21.86 -0.32
N LEU A 470 -16.24 20.80 0.48
CA LEU A 470 -16.83 19.50 0.17
C LEU A 470 -18.11 19.19 0.96
N GLU A 471 -18.56 20.10 1.83
CA GLU A 471 -19.68 19.86 2.74
C GLU A 471 -21.06 19.80 2.09
N LYS A 472 -21.18 20.25 0.85
CA LYS A 472 -22.40 20.00 0.04
C LYS A 472 -22.61 18.53 -0.32
N TYR A 473 -21.73 17.66 0.13
CA TYR A 473 -21.86 16.21 -0.06
C TYR A 473 -21.89 15.53 1.31
N ASP A 474 -22.96 14.76 1.57
CA ASP A 474 -23.14 14.05 2.84
C ASP A 474 -22.16 12.87 3.03
N ILE A 475 -22.36 12.11 4.10
CA ILE A 475 -21.51 10.94 4.41
C ILE A 475 -21.64 9.80 3.40
N ALA A 476 -22.65 9.82 2.54
CA ALA A 476 -22.88 8.84 1.48
C ALA A 476 -22.62 9.44 0.08
N GLY A 477 -22.04 10.63 0.00
CA GLY A 477 -21.74 11.30 -1.26
C GLY A 477 -22.96 11.93 -1.96
N ARG A 478 -24.13 12.01 -1.32
CA ARG A 478 -25.31 12.68 -1.88
C ARG A 478 -25.16 14.20 -1.73
N TYR A 479 -25.63 14.91 -2.75
CA TYR A 479 -25.67 16.37 -2.70
C TYR A 479 -26.71 16.89 -1.67
N ARG A 480 -26.36 17.94 -0.92
CA ARG A 480 -27.24 18.64 0.03
C ARG A 480 -26.97 20.14 0.03
N GLU A 481 -27.96 20.94 0.36
CA GLU A 481 -27.85 22.41 0.46
C GLU A 481 -27.73 22.91 1.90
N HIS A 482 -28.09 22.08 2.85
CA HIS A 482 -28.11 22.41 4.29
C HIS A 482 -27.41 21.33 5.11
N ASP A 483 -26.98 21.70 6.31
CA ASP A 483 -26.56 20.70 7.31
C ASP A 483 -27.73 19.76 7.62
N ASP A 484 -27.43 18.48 7.84
CA ASP A 484 -28.44 17.47 8.09
C ASP A 484 -29.27 17.82 9.35
N GLY A 485 -30.60 17.89 9.17
CA GLY A 485 -31.53 18.25 10.23
C GLY A 485 -31.57 19.76 10.61
N LEU A 486 -30.80 20.60 9.93
CA LEU A 486 -30.69 22.05 10.24
C LEU A 486 -30.99 22.91 8.99
N PRO A 487 -32.24 23.08 8.59
CA PRO A 487 -32.60 23.82 7.36
C PRO A 487 -32.16 25.28 7.36
N GLN A 488 -31.90 25.88 8.54
CA GLN A 488 -31.36 27.22 8.66
C GLN A 488 -29.85 27.32 8.38
N CYS A 489 -29.14 26.21 8.30
CA CYS A 489 -27.70 26.14 8.12
C CYS A 489 -27.37 25.87 6.64
N LEU A 490 -27.47 26.89 5.81
CA LEU A 490 -27.13 26.82 4.39
C LEU A 490 -25.64 26.57 4.22
N LEU A 491 -25.28 25.60 3.37
CA LEU A 491 -23.93 25.29 2.97
C LEU A 491 -23.60 26.05 1.67
N ASP A 492 -22.62 26.93 1.71
CA ASP A 492 -22.14 27.64 0.51
C ASP A 492 -21.30 26.74 -0.39
N GLY A 493 -20.64 25.72 0.20
CA GLY A 493 -19.75 24.79 -0.50
C GLY A 493 -18.46 25.44 -1.01
N VAL A 494 -18.15 26.65 -0.47
CA VAL A 494 -16.90 27.35 -0.80
C VAL A 494 -15.76 26.80 0.04
N GLY A 495 -14.76 26.26 -0.63
CA GLY A 495 -13.49 25.88 -0.03
C GLY A 495 -12.37 26.83 -0.44
N GLU A 496 -11.25 26.73 0.25
CA GLU A 496 -10.02 27.43 -0.10
C GLU A 496 -8.84 26.47 -0.10
N LEU A 497 -8.15 26.39 -1.23
CA LEU A 497 -6.88 25.68 -1.32
C LEU A 497 -5.75 26.69 -1.07
N PRO A 498 -4.99 26.58 0.05
CA PRO A 498 -4.00 27.57 0.44
C PRO A 498 -2.98 27.84 -0.67
N GLY A 499 -2.87 29.12 -1.07
CA GLY A 499 -1.99 29.55 -2.16
C GLY A 499 -2.57 29.43 -3.57
N TYR A 500 -3.73 28.77 -3.73
CA TYR A 500 -4.34 28.51 -5.05
C TYR A 500 -5.78 29.03 -5.18
N GLY A 501 -6.29 29.67 -4.12
CA GLY A 501 -7.59 30.34 -4.09
C GLY A 501 -8.78 29.42 -3.87
N THR A 502 -9.98 30.01 -4.01
CA THR A 502 -11.25 29.34 -3.68
C THR A 502 -11.71 28.35 -4.77
N PHE A 503 -12.54 27.40 -4.35
CA PHE A 503 -13.19 26.39 -5.22
C PHE A 503 -14.56 26.03 -4.65
N GLN A 504 -15.42 25.45 -5.50
CA GLN A 504 -16.71 24.91 -5.09
C GLN A 504 -16.84 23.44 -5.45
N GLY A 505 -16.93 22.60 -4.42
CA GLY A 505 -17.10 21.17 -4.57
C GLY A 505 -15.89 20.41 -5.12
N PRO A 506 -16.04 19.07 -5.27
CA PRO A 506 -14.92 18.19 -5.63
C PRO A 506 -14.42 18.42 -7.08
N GLY A 507 -15.29 18.84 -8.01
CA GLY A 507 -14.90 19.06 -9.40
C GLY A 507 -13.95 20.24 -9.57
N GLU A 508 -14.22 21.38 -8.93
CA GLU A 508 -13.31 22.53 -8.99
C GLU A 508 -12.04 22.30 -8.16
N LEU A 509 -12.13 21.57 -7.04
CA LEU A 509 -10.94 21.15 -6.30
C LEU A 509 -10.03 20.30 -7.19
N ALA A 510 -10.58 19.30 -7.87
CA ALA A 510 -9.84 18.45 -8.80
C ALA A 510 -9.17 19.25 -9.92
N GLN A 511 -9.89 20.22 -10.48
CA GLN A 511 -9.37 21.13 -11.51
C GLN A 511 -8.16 21.92 -10.98
N LYS A 512 -8.27 22.52 -9.78
CA LYS A 512 -7.13 23.26 -9.16
C LYS A 512 -5.92 22.38 -8.91
N LEU A 513 -6.12 21.14 -8.44
CA LEU A 513 -5.06 20.20 -8.18
C LEU A 513 -4.31 19.79 -9.46
N THR A 514 -5.03 19.66 -10.58
CA THR A 514 -4.46 19.21 -11.86
C THR A 514 -3.87 20.34 -12.70
N GLU A 515 -4.53 21.50 -12.77
CA GLU A 515 -4.05 22.66 -13.55
C GLU A 515 -2.75 23.25 -13.00
N ASN A 516 -2.50 23.09 -11.70
CA ASN A 516 -1.28 23.58 -11.06
C ASN A 516 -0.22 22.48 -10.88
N ASP A 517 -0.38 21.31 -11.52
CA ASP A 517 0.51 20.15 -11.43
C ASP A 517 0.77 19.65 -9.98
N LEU A 518 -0.11 20.00 -9.04
CA LEU A 518 0.07 19.71 -7.60
C LEU A 518 -0.02 18.22 -7.31
N ILE A 519 -0.87 17.50 -8.04
CA ILE A 519 -1.11 16.08 -7.79
C ILE A 519 -0.04 15.17 -8.37
N ASP A 520 0.64 15.60 -9.45
CA ASP A 520 1.59 14.76 -10.19
C ASP A 520 2.69 14.19 -9.28
N ALA A 521 3.38 15.06 -8.56
CA ALA A 521 4.50 14.66 -7.71
C ALA A 521 4.03 13.77 -6.53
N CYS A 522 2.84 14.06 -5.99
CA CYS A 522 2.29 13.25 -4.91
C CYS A 522 1.81 11.88 -5.42
N ALA A 523 1.15 11.79 -6.57
CA ALA A 523 0.74 10.51 -7.15
C ALA A 523 1.94 9.58 -7.40
N VAL A 524 3.03 10.12 -7.98
CA VAL A 524 4.28 9.37 -8.17
C VAL A 524 4.87 8.93 -6.82
N ARG A 525 4.96 9.83 -5.85
CA ARG A 525 5.48 9.53 -4.51
C ARG A 525 4.64 8.45 -3.82
N GLN A 526 3.32 8.52 -3.91
CA GLN A 526 2.41 7.54 -3.32
C GLN A 526 2.58 6.15 -3.94
N TYR A 527 2.69 6.07 -5.27
CA TYR A 527 2.94 4.79 -5.92
C TYR A 527 4.30 4.19 -5.55
N LEU A 528 5.35 5.00 -5.52
CA LEU A 528 6.69 4.57 -5.10
C LEU A 528 6.73 4.16 -3.61
N THR A 529 5.95 4.82 -2.75
CA THR A 529 5.77 4.44 -1.34
C THR A 529 5.14 3.05 -1.23
N PHE A 530 4.08 2.79 -2.01
CA PHE A 530 3.46 1.47 -2.09
C PHE A 530 4.45 0.40 -2.61
N ALA A 531 5.19 0.70 -3.68
CA ALA A 531 6.21 -0.18 -4.24
C ALA A 531 7.36 -0.47 -3.25
N ALA A 532 7.81 0.56 -2.53
CA ALA A 532 8.84 0.43 -1.50
C ALA A 532 8.35 -0.34 -0.26
N GLY A 533 7.04 -0.39 0.01
CA GLY A 533 6.46 -0.97 1.23
C GLY A 533 6.86 -0.21 2.49
N ARG A 534 7.10 1.08 2.39
CA ARG A 534 7.37 2.03 3.46
C ARG A 534 7.35 3.47 2.95
N ARG A 535 7.27 4.43 3.84
CA ARG A 535 7.45 5.83 3.46
C ARG A 535 8.83 6.07 2.83
N LEU A 536 8.85 6.85 1.75
CA LEU A 536 10.11 7.27 1.13
C LEU A 536 10.81 8.31 1.99
N ARG A 537 12.13 8.20 2.10
CA ARG A 537 12.98 9.12 2.84
C ARG A 537 13.35 10.34 2.00
N THR A 538 13.90 11.36 2.66
CA THR A 538 14.34 12.60 1.99
C THR A 538 15.49 12.34 1.01
N ASP A 539 16.39 11.39 1.32
CA ASP A 539 17.51 11.03 0.43
C ASP A 539 17.07 10.26 -0.82
N GLU A 540 15.80 9.83 -0.90
CA GLU A 540 15.19 9.16 -2.05
C GLU A 540 14.40 10.13 -2.97
N GLN A 541 14.46 11.44 -2.68
CA GLN A 541 13.78 12.46 -3.50
C GLN A 541 14.21 12.41 -4.98
N ALA A 542 15.46 12.11 -5.24
CA ALA A 542 15.97 12.00 -6.61
C ALA A 542 15.30 10.90 -7.43
N LEU A 543 14.88 9.79 -6.79
CA LEU A 543 14.07 8.75 -7.44
C LEU A 543 12.68 9.29 -7.79
N VAL A 544 12.04 10.00 -6.86
CA VAL A 544 10.73 10.62 -7.11
C VAL A 544 10.79 11.59 -8.27
N ASP A 545 11.84 12.43 -8.32
CA ASP A 545 12.03 13.44 -9.37
C ASP A 545 12.28 12.80 -10.75
N ALA A 546 13.05 11.71 -10.79
CA ALA A 546 13.30 10.96 -12.03
C ALA A 546 12.02 10.29 -12.56
N GLU A 547 11.27 9.62 -11.68
CA GLU A 547 10.00 8.98 -12.05
C GLU A 547 8.93 10.02 -12.42
N LEU A 548 8.90 11.18 -11.74
CA LEU A 548 8.02 12.29 -12.10
C LEU A 548 8.32 12.83 -13.51
N ALA A 549 9.61 12.99 -13.83
CA ALA A 549 10.02 13.43 -15.16
C ALA A 549 9.62 12.42 -16.24
N SER A 550 9.81 11.11 -15.96
CA SER A 550 9.38 10.02 -16.83
C SER A 550 7.85 9.98 -16.99
N PHE A 551 7.12 10.07 -15.89
CA PHE A 551 5.65 10.10 -15.88
C PHE A 551 5.10 11.24 -16.75
N ARG A 552 5.61 12.46 -16.58
CA ARG A 552 5.22 13.61 -17.40
C ARG A 552 5.61 13.45 -18.87
N GLY A 553 6.81 12.89 -19.12
CA GLY A 553 7.30 12.61 -20.46
C GLY A 553 6.45 11.57 -21.23
N ASN A 554 5.88 10.63 -20.52
CA ASN A 554 4.98 9.57 -21.03
C ASN A 554 3.50 9.97 -20.92
N LYS A 555 3.17 11.24 -21.09
CA LYS A 555 1.79 11.77 -21.04
C LYS A 555 1.02 11.47 -19.76
N ARG A 556 1.72 11.25 -18.67
CA ARG A 556 1.17 10.83 -17.37
C ARG A 556 0.40 9.51 -17.42
N ASP A 557 0.77 8.60 -18.30
CA ASP A 557 0.25 7.24 -18.29
C ASP A 557 0.82 6.48 -17.08
N LEU A 558 -0.05 6.05 -16.16
CA LEU A 558 0.35 5.35 -14.95
C LEU A 558 0.93 3.96 -15.28
N ALA A 559 0.37 3.26 -16.27
CA ALA A 559 0.88 1.95 -16.67
C ALA A 559 2.31 2.06 -17.23
N GLU A 560 2.60 3.07 -18.07
CA GLU A 560 3.94 3.34 -18.55
C GLU A 560 4.91 3.78 -17.44
N MET A 561 4.45 4.52 -16.43
CA MET A 561 5.26 4.82 -15.25
C MET A 561 5.67 3.54 -14.51
N ILE A 562 4.75 2.58 -14.34
CA ILE A 562 5.06 1.29 -13.71
C ILE A 562 6.10 0.52 -14.52
N VAL A 563 5.99 0.51 -15.83
CA VAL A 563 6.94 -0.13 -16.74
C VAL A 563 8.32 0.52 -16.66
N THR A 564 8.39 1.85 -16.66
CA THR A 564 9.67 2.57 -16.58
C THR A 564 10.34 2.40 -15.22
N PHE A 565 9.57 2.38 -14.14
CA PHE A 565 10.09 2.05 -12.81
C PHE A 565 10.65 0.62 -12.76
N ALA A 566 9.94 -0.37 -13.30
CA ALA A 566 10.42 -1.75 -13.38
C ALA A 566 11.72 -1.89 -14.18
N ALA A 567 11.93 -1.04 -15.20
CA ALA A 567 13.17 -0.99 -15.99
C ALA A 567 14.35 -0.38 -15.24
N SER A 568 14.08 0.47 -14.24
CA SER A 568 15.09 1.28 -13.55
C SER A 568 16.09 0.44 -12.74
N ASP A 569 17.26 1.02 -12.47
CA ASP A 569 18.25 0.42 -11.57
C ASP A 569 17.74 0.39 -10.12
N ALA A 570 16.93 1.37 -9.71
CA ALA A 570 16.30 1.38 -8.40
C ALA A 570 15.45 0.12 -8.16
N PHE A 571 14.83 -0.42 -9.21
CA PHE A 571 14.06 -1.65 -9.14
C PHE A 571 14.92 -2.92 -9.04
N ALA A 572 16.07 -2.95 -9.69
CA ALA A 572 16.95 -4.14 -9.74
C ALA A 572 17.97 -4.21 -8.60
N LEU A 573 18.00 -3.20 -7.75
CA LEU A 573 18.98 -3.04 -6.69
C LEU A 573 18.30 -2.90 -5.33
N ARG A 574 19.04 -3.24 -4.28
CA ARG A 574 18.67 -2.95 -2.90
C ARG A 574 19.82 -2.30 -2.16
N LYS A 575 19.51 -1.52 -1.16
CA LYS A 575 20.44 -0.95 -0.20
C LYS A 575 20.22 -1.58 1.17
N GLU A 576 21.26 -1.74 1.94
CA GLU A 576 21.10 -2.07 3.36
C GLU A 576 20.45 -0.89 4.10
N PRO A 577 19.48 -1.16 5.01
CA PRO A 577 18.96 -0.12 5.87
C PRO A 577 20.09 0.54 6.64
N THR A 578 20.11 1.85 6.64
CA THR A 578 21.01 2.59 7.53
C THR A 578 20.46 2.47 8.96
N PRO A 579 21.28 2.07 9.95
CA PRO A 579 20.87 1.89 11.33
C PRO A 579 20.23 3.13 11.95
#